data_d7820fcc7ddb8df5bd708c69d4bc3720
#
_entry.id   d7820fcc7ddb8df5bd708c69d4bc3720
#
_cell.length_a   1.000
_cell.length_b   1.000
_cell.length_c   1.000
_cell.angle_alpha   90.00
_cell.angle_beta   90.00
_cell.angle_gamma   90.00
#
_symmetry.space_group_name_H-M   'P 1'
#
loop_
_entity.id
_entity.type
_entity.pdbx_description
1 polymer ?
#
loop_
_entity_poly.entity_id
_entity_poly.type
_entity_poly.pdbx_seq_one_letter_code
_entity_poly.pdbx_strand_id
1 'polypeptide(L)'
;MRLFSFRKGLLITGNPRSGKTTLIKYLEDILEKTFPKVKFFGFITEEVRETKGKRDRIGFDLVPIGETKKVFSSSLPLARKHLSGKDLPKVGSYTVLVENLEKMLSFLEHELSEKRDAVLILDEVGKMELKSPKFIPFFEKVLERNIPFMATVGKGDHPFLQRIRNLEKVLLCEVTLENRDFLRERLLLEFIRPGLLVVLEGIDGAGKTTVHKALAERLKNNPNIVFSYEPTNGAYGKKLREALKNGNFPKEKRLFLFIKDRLEHVKSLIIPSLKEGKLVILDRYYPSTIAYQGAEGFDFKELLILNETIAPTPDLVIYFDLPVEVAVKRLKERGNEFSIFEKEEKLVRIAENYEKLLPLFKVQRVDALQPVDKLIDEVLSNVRLY
;
A
#
# COMPACT_ATOMS: atom_id res chain seq x y z
N MET A 1 6.91 -8.24 11.83
CA MET A 1 6.28 -8.06 10.48
C MET A 1 6.59 -6.66 9.98
N ARG A 2 7.27 -6.54 8.85
CA ARG A 2 7.75 -5.25 8.32
C ARG A 2 6.64 -4.21 8.09
N LEU A 3 5.53 -4.59 7.47
CA LEU A 3 4.45 -3.65 7.20
C LEU A 3 4.03 -2.87 8.46
N PHE A 4 3.82 -3.57 9.56
CA PHE A 4 3.32 -2.96 10.79
C PHE A 4 4.37 -2.19 11.60
N SER A 5 5.66 -2.26 11.21
CA SER A 5 6.68 -1.39 11.82
C SER A 5 6.52 0.08 11.39
N PHE A 6 5.82 0.32 10.28
CA PHE A 6 5.62 1.66 9.73
C PHE A 6 4.16 1.98 9.39
N ARG A 7 3.41 1.00 8.83
CA ARG A 7 1.98 1.12 8.51
C ARG A 7 1.13 0.55 9.65
N LYS A 8 -0.03 1.17 9.91
CA LYS A 8 -0.97 0.68 10.93
C LYS A 8 -1.79 -0.52 10.47
N GLY A 9 -1.98 -0.67 9.16
CA GLY A 9 -2.80 -1.74 8.62
C GLY A 9 -2.70 -1.93 7.12
N LEU A 10 -3.33 -3.01 6.65
CA LEU A 10 -3.58 -3.35 5.26
C LEU A 10 -5.09 -3.38 5.02
N LEU A 11 -5.55 -2.59 4.05
CA LEU A 11 -6.91 -2.66 3.52
C LEU A 11 -6.88 -3.20 2.09
N ILE A 12 -7.75 -4.15 1.82
CA ILE A 12 -7.95 -4.73 0.49
C ILE A 12 -9.35 -4.39 0.01
N THR A 13 -9.43 -3.66 -1.09
CA THR A 13 -10.70 -3.35 -1.74
C THR A 13 -10.81 -4.07 -3.09
N GLY A 14 -11.95 -4.03 -3.71
CA GLY A 14 -12.21 -4.64 -5.02
C GLY A 14 -13.68 -5.04 -5.18
N ASN A 15 -14.06 -5.37 -6.39
CA ASN A 15 -15.42 -5.78 -6.71
C ASN A 15 -15.81 -7.07 -5.98
N PRO A 16 -17.11 -7.36 -5.79
CA PRO A 16 -17.54 -8.67 -5.32
C PRO A 16 -16.94 -9.79 -6.17
N ARG A 17 -16.49 -10.86 -5.52
CA ARG A 17 -15.86 -12.04 -6.16
C ARG A 17 -14.50 -11.78 -6.84
N SER A 18 -13.84 -10.66 -6.58
CA SER A 18 -12.49 -10.40 -7.11
C SER A 18 -11.38 -11.22 -6.43
N GLY A 19 -11.67 -11.88 -5.31
CA GLY A 19 -10.70 -12.71 -4.57
C GLY A 19 -10.18 -12.09 -3.27
N LYS A 20 -10.84 -11.05 -2.72
CA LYS A 20 -10.45 -10.39 -1.45
C LYS A 20 -10.28 -11.39 -0.30
N THR A 21 -11.33 -12.15 0.00
CA THR A 21 -11.34 -13.17 1.06
C THR A 21 -10.24 -14.22 0.85
N THR A 22 -10.07 -14.68 -0.40
CA THR A 22 -9.02 -15.67 -0.73
C THR A 22 -7.63 -15.11 -0.47
N LEU A 23 -7.41 -13.82 -0.75
CA LEU A 23 -6.14 -13.14 -0.52
C LEU A 23 -5.85 -12.98 0.99
N ILE A 24 -6.84 -12.58 1.79
CA ILE A 24 -6.70 -12.48 3.25
C ILE A 24 -6.36 -13.84 3.87
N LYS A 25 -7.10 -14.91 3.49
CA LYS A 25 -6.82 -16.28 3.95
C LYS A 25 -5.41 -16.75 3.61
N TYR A 26 -4.96 -16.47 2.39
CA TYR A 26 -3.61 -16.78 1.94
C TYR A 26 -2.54 -16.07 2.79
N LEU A 27 -2.73 -14.78 3.06
CA LEU A 27 -1.81 -14.01 3.89
C LEU A 27 -1.82 -14.53 5.34
N GLU A 28 -2.99 -14.74 5.92
CA GLU A 28 -3.14 -15.26 7.29
C GLU A 28 -2.41 -16.58 7.47
N ASP A 29 -2.66 -17.56 6.60
CA ASP A 29 -2.05 -18.90 6.69
C ASP A 29 -0.51 -18.85 6.66
N ILE A 30 0.07 -18.03 5.77
CA ILE A 30 1.53 -17.90 5.68
C ILE A 30 2.10 -17.13 6.87
N LEU A 31 1.44 -16.03 7.27
CA LEU A 31 1.94 -15.18 8.35
C LEU A 31 1.87 -15.89 9.71
N GLU A 32 0.82 -16.67 9.97
CA GLU A 32 0.69 -17.47 11.19
C GLU A 32 1.84 -18.49 11.32
N LYS A 33 2.20 -19.15 10.22
CA LYS A 33 3.33 -20.09 10.17
C LYS A 33 4.69 -19.38 10.30
N THR A 34 4.83 -18.19 9.72
CA THR A 34 6.10 -17.46 9.70
C THR A 34 6.38 -16.74 11.02
N PHE A 35 5.34 -16.28 11.70
CA PHE A 35 5.45 -15.50 12.94
C PHE A 35 4.69 -16.16 14.11
N PRO A 36 5.13 -17.32 14.62
CA PRO A 36 4.38 -18.08 15.62
C PRO A 36 4.18 -17.37 16.97
N LYS A 37 4.94 -16.31 17.24
CA LYS A 37 4.77 -15.47 18.43
C LYS A 37 3.67 -14.41 18.27
N VAL A 38 3.31 -14.06 17.04
CA VAL A 38 2.24 -13.11 16.75
C VAL A 38 0.90 -13.82 16.82
N LYS A 39 -0.08 -13.21 17.49
CA LYS A 39 -1.41 -13.79 17.64
C LYS A 39 -2.39 -13.10 16.70
N PHE A 40 -3.00 -13.89 15.83
CA PHE A 40 -4.02 -13.42 14.91
C PHE A 40 -5.39 -13.63 15.50
N PHE A 41 -6.22 -12.59 15.48
CA PHE A 41 -7.59 -12.61 15.96
C PHE A 41 -8.54 -12.06 14.90
N GLY A 42 -9.72 -12.60 14.79
CA GLY A 42 -10.71 -12.05 13.88
C GLY A 42 -11.65 -13.08 13.29
N PHE A 43 -12.27 -12.67 12.19
CA PHE A 43 -13.20 -13.51 11.43
C PHE A 43 -13.16 -13.20 9.95
N ILE A 44 -13.65 -14.17 9.18
CA ILE A 44 -13.88 -14.06 7.73
C ILE A 44 -15.36 -14.28 7.48
N THR A 45 -15.92 -13.53 6.55
CA THR A 45 -17.32 -13.70 6.15
C THR A 45 -17.42 -14.64 4.95
N GLU A 46 -18.06 -15.79 5.14
CA GLU A 46 -18.25 -16.81 4.11
C GLU A 46 -19.68 -16.88 3.60
N GLU A 47 -19.83 -17.07 2.27
CA GLU A 47 -21.14 -17.29 1.66
C GLU A 47 -21.68 -18.67 2.01
N VAL A 48 -22.92 -18.72 2.52
CA VAL A 48 -23.68 -19.95 2.70
C VAL A 48 -24.59 -20.17 1.50
N ARG A 49 -24.51 -21.37 0.91
CA ARG A 49 -25.30 -21.76 -0.27
C ARG A 49 -26.17 -22.97 0.03
N GLU A 50 -27.26 -23.10 -0.71
CA GLU A 50 -28.09 -24.30 -0.65
C GLU A 50 -27.30 -25.54 -1.06
N THR A 51 -27.49 -26.62 -0.30
CA THR A 51 -26.86 -27.94 -0.59
C THR A 51 -27.56 -28.71 -1.68
N LYS A 52 -28.84 -28.37 -1.95
CA LYS A 52 -29.69 -29.04 -2.97
C LYS A 52 -30.25 -28.00 -3.93
N GLY A 53 -30.25 -28.30 -5.26
CA GLY A 53 -30.85 -27.43 -6.27
C GLY A 53 -29.87 -26.43 -6.91
N LYS A 54 -30.34 -25.21 -7.17
CA LYS A 54 -29.63 -24.16 -7.92
C LYS A 54 -28.38 -23.59 -7.24
N ARG A 55 -27.98 -24.07 -6.07
CA ARG A 55 -26.87 -23.52 -5.24
C ARG A 55 -27.00 -22.01 -4.98
N ASP A 56 -28.22 -21.55 -4.80
CA ASP A 56 -28.46 -20.15 -4.49
C ASP A 56 -27.84 -19.76 -3.15
N ARG A 57 -27.35 -18.54 -3.08
CA ARG A 57 -26.80 -17.97 -1.85
C ARG A 57 -27.95 -17.68 -0.89
N ILE A 58 -27.92 -18.32 0.29
CA ILE A 58 -28.93 -18.21 1.33
C ILE A 58 -28.48 -17.38 2.54
N GLY A 59 -27.20 -17.10 2.66
CA GLY A 59 -26.69 -16.33 3.79
C GLY A 59 -25.19 -16.10 3.78
N PHE A 60 -24.74 -15.65 4.94
CA PHE A 60 -23.34 -15.43 5.28
C PHE A 60 -23.08 -15.86 6.71
N ASP A 61 -21.90 -16.43 6.95
CA ASP A 61 -21.42 -16.83 8.27
C ASP A 61 -20.13 -16.08 8.63
N LEU A 62 -19.99 -15.75 9.92
CA LEU A 62 -18.73 -15.34 10.52
C LEU A 62 -17.93 -16.59 10.85
N VAL A 63 -16.83 -16.80 10.16
CA VAL A 63 -15.91 -17.92 10.38
C VAL A 63 -14.73 -17.41 11.19
N PRO A 64 -14.55 -17.86 12.44
CA PRO A 64 -13.44 -17.44 13.28
C PRO A 64 -12.10 -17.85 12.69
N ILE A 65 -11.05 -17.04 12.91
CA ILE A 65 -9.68 -17.31 12.45
C ILE A 65 -8.68 -17.17 13.60
N GLY A 66 -7.47 -17.71 13.42
CA GLY A 66 -6.39 -17.62 14.38
C GLY A 66 -6.81 -18.05 15.79
N GLU A 67 -6.42 -17.28 16.79
CA GLU A 67 -6.75 -17.53 18.21
C GLU A 67 -8.26 -17.52 18.52
N THR A 68 -9.06 -16.82 17.68
CA THR A 68 -10.52 -16.75 17.81
C THR A 68 -11.16 -18.15 17.68
N LYS A 69 -10.56 -19.05 16.90
CA LYS A 69 -11.01 -20.46 16.76
C LYS A 69 -11.01 -21.24 18.09
N LYS A 70 -10.20 -20.82 19.07
CA LYS A 70 -10.11 -21.51 20.36
C LYS A 70 -11.36 -21.29 21.23
N VAL A 71 -12.08 -20.19 21.00
CA VAL A 71 -13.30 -19.83 21.76
C VAL A 71 -14.56 -20.10 20.93
N PHE A 72 -14.52 -19.79 19.65
CA PHE A 72 -15.61 -20.07 18.73
C PHE A 72 -15.24 -21.28 17.87
N SER A 73 -15.63 -22.48 18.30
CA SER A 73 -15.33 -23.75 17.62
C SER A 73 -16.09 -23.94 16.30
N SER A 74 -17.12 -23.13 16.04
CA SER A 74 -17.93 -23.17 14.82
C SER A 74 -18.23 -21.76 14.31
N SER A 75 -18.61 -21.66 13.04
CA SER A 75 -19.07 -20.40 12.44
C SER A 75 -20.37 -19.92 13.10
N LEU A 76 -20.55 -18.60 13.13
CA LEU A 76 -21.78 -17.96 13.60
C LEU A 76 -22.53 -17.36 12.42
N PRO A 77 -23.85 -17.59 12.28
CA PRO A 77 -24.64 -16.94 11.24
C PRO A 77 -24.58 -15.41 11.37
N LEU A 78 -24.14 -14.73 10.30
CA LEU A 78 -24.17 -13.26 10.20
C LEU A 78 -25.46 -12.78 9.54
N ALA A 79 -25.86 -13.42 8.45
CA ALA A 79 -27.05 -13.01 7.71
C ALA A 79 -27.71 -14.19 6.98
N ARG A 80 -29.04 -14.14 6.88
CA ARG A 80 -29.85 -15.18 6.21
C ARG A 80 -30.95 -14.56 5.36
N LYS A 81 -31.21 -15.18 4.19
CA LYS A 81 -32.44 -14.92 3.42
C LYS A 81 -33.66 -15.52 4.14
N HIS A 82 -34.82 -14.94 3.91
CA HIS A 82 -36.11 -15.45 4.38
C HIS A 82 -36.25 -15.60 5.92
N LEU A 83 -35.32 -15.04 6.69
CA LEU A 83 -35.48 -14.99 8.14
C LEU A 83 -36.47 -13.87 8.48
N SER A 84 -37.59 -14.24 9.09
CA SER A 84 -38.61 -13.29 9.57
C SER A 84 -38.33 -12.92 11.02
N GLY A 85 -37.99 -11.65 11.25
CA GLY A 85 -37.90 -11.05 12.57
C GLY A 85 -38.36 -9.61 12.47
N LYS A 86 -39.30 -9.15 13.35
CA LYS A 86 -39.92 -7.82 13.21
C LYS A 86 -38.92 -6.66 13.34
N ASP A 87 -37.82 -6.83 14.09
CA ASP A 87 -36.88 -5.73 14.44
C ASP A 87 -35.45 -5.96 14.01
N LEU A 88 -35.18 -6.98 13.16
CA LEU A 88 -33.82 -7.24 12.69
C LEU A 88 -33.46 -6.40 11.47
N PRO A 89 -32.27 -5.80 11.44
CA PRO A 89 -31.85 -4.97 10.31
C PRO A 89 -31.62 -5.81 9.04
N LYS A 90 -31.83 -5.19 7.88
CA LYS A 90 -31.70 -5.85 6.57
C LYS A 90 -30.63 -5.19 5.71
N VAL A 91 -29.99 -6.00 4.88
CA VAL A 91 -29.11 -5.59 3.79
C VAL A 91 -29.58 -6.33 2.52
N GLY A 92 -30.25 -5.64 1.62
CA GLY A 92 -30.93 -6.26 0.50
C GLY A 92 -31.96 -7.30 0.93
N SER A 93 -31.83 -8.53 0.44
CA SER A 93 -32.71 -9.65 0.81
C SER A 93 -32.30 -10.42 2.07
N TYR A 94 -31.26 -9.97 2.77
CA TYR A 94 -30.70 -10.66 3.94
C TYR A 94 -31.09 -9.96 5.24
N THR A 95 -31.56 -10.70 6.22
CA THR A 95 -31.73 -10.27 7.60
C THR A 95 -30.42 -10.48 8.33
N VAL A 96 -29.90 -9.46 9.00
CA VAL A 96 -28.61 -9.47 9.72
C VAL A 96 -28.81 -9.83 11.17
N LEU A 97 -28.06 -10.83 11.64
CA LEU A 97 -28.06 -11.34 13.00
C LEU A 97 -27.00 -10.62 13.82
N VAL A 98 -27.30 -9.36 14.19
CA VAL A 98 -26.38 -8.44 14.85
C VAL A 98 -25.80 -9.01 16.14
N GLU A 99 -26.59 -9.76 16.91
CA GLU A 99 -26.15 -10.36 18.19
C GLU A 99 -24.94 -11.28 18.03
N ASN A 100 -24.88 -12.07 16.94
CA ASN A 100 -23.75 -12.96 16.69
C ASN A 100 -22.47 -12.18 16.37
N LEU A 101 -22.60 -11.11 15.60
CA LEU A 101 -21.48 -10.19 15.34
C LEU A 101 -21.02 -9.54 16.64
N GLU A 102 -21.93 -9.04 17.46
CA GLU A 102 -21.60 -8.36 18.72
C GLU A 102 -20.93 -9.27 19.75
N LYS A 103 -21.32 -10.55 19.82
CA LYS A 103 -20.60 -11.55 20.62
C LYS A 103 -19.13 -11.68 20.19
N MET A 104 -18.89 -11.77 18.88
CA MET A 104 -17.55 -11.83 18.30
C MET A 104 -16.75 -10.56 18.60
N LEU A 105 -17.35 -9.39 18.37
CA LEU A 105 -16.70 -8.09 18.62
C LEU A 105 -16.33 -7.90 20.10
N SER A 106 -17.19 -8.28 21.04
CA SER A 106 -16.92 -8.18 22.47
C SER A 106 -15.74 -9.06 22.90
N PHE A 107 -15.64 -10.27 22.35
CA PHE A 107 -14.48 -11.15 22.54
C PHE A 107 -13.21 -10.52 21.97
N LEU A 108 -13.26 -10.05 20.71
CA LEU A 108 -12.10 -9.44 20.05
C LEU A 108 -11.62 -8.19 20.80
N GLU A 109 -12.53 -7.35 21.27
CA GLU A 109 -12.19 -6.16 22.05
C GLU A 109 -11.43 -6.51 23.34
N HIS A 110 -11.88 -7.55 24.07
CA HIS A 110 -11.22 -8.04 25.27
C HIS A 110 -9.81 -8.55 24.95
N GLU A 111 -9.67 -9.48 24.01
CA GLU A 111 -8.39 -10.10 23.66
C GLU A 111 -7.36 -9.08 23.14
N LEU A 112 -7.79 -8.15 22.30
CA LEU A 112 -6.93 -7.11 21.74
C LEU A 112 -6.54 -6.05 22.78
N SER A 113 -7.26 -5.93 23.90
CA SER A 113 -6.87 -5.02 24.97
C SER A 113 -5.73 -5.56 25.83
N GLU A 114 -5.62 -6.87 25.95
CA GLU A 114 -4.67 -7.56 26.83
C GLU A 114 -3.35 -7.93 26.15
N LYS A 115 -3.32 -8.03 24.80
CA LYS A 115 -2.19 -8.61 24.07
C LYS A 115 -1.48 -7.58 23.20
N ARG A 116 -0.15 -7.43 23.42
CA ARG A 116 0.69 -6.48 22.67
C ARG A 116 1.06 -6.95 21.27
N ASP A 117 1.19 -8.28 21.06
CA ASP A 117 1.61 -8.88 19.78
C ASP A 117 0.40 -9.45 19.02
N ALA A 118 -0.73 -8.73 19.04
CA ALA A 118 -1.95 -9.12 18.36
C ALA A 118 -2.12 -8.41 17.02
N VAL A 119 -2.68 -9.12 16.04
CA VAL A 119 -3.08 -8.60 14.73
C VAL A 119 -4.55 -8.92 14.51
N LEU A 120 -5.34 -7.91 14.21
CA LEU A 120 -6.75 -8.09 13.87
C LEU A 120 -6.93 -8.39 12.38
N ILE A 121 -7.76 -9.39 12.05
CA ILE A 121 -8.16 -9.69 10.68
C ILE A 121 -9.68 -9.64 10.57
N LEU A 122 -10.17 -8.84 9.64
CA LEU A 122 -11.60 -8.67 9.37
C LEU A 122 -11.92 -8.80 7.88
N ASP A 123 -12.73 -9.77 7.51
CA ASP A 123 -13.26 -9.90 6.18
C ASP A 123 -14.78 -10.19 6.24
N GLU A 124 -15.63 -9.20 5.98
CA GLU A 124 -15.41 -7.89 5.35
C GLU A 124 -15.80 -6.76 6.33
N VAL A 125 -15.25 -5.54 6.12
CA VAL A 125 -15.80 -4.31 6.68
C VAL A 125 -16.79 -3.76 5.65
N GLY A 126 -18.06 -4.11 5.82
CA GLY A 126 -19.09 -3.88 4.82
C GLY A 126 -20.44 -3.46 5.39
N LYS A 127 -21.46 -3.51 4.54
CA LYS A 127 -22.81 -3.06 4.89
C LYS A 127 -23.49 -3.90 5.98
N MET A 128 -23.11 -5.16 6.12
CA MET A 128 -23.72 -6.06 7.12
C MET A 128 -23.13 -5.77 8.52
N GLU A 129 -21.82 -5.64 8.61
CA GLU A 129 -21.10 -5.33 9.83
C GLU A 129 -21.50 -3.96 10.40
N LEU A 130 -21.73 -2.98 9.51
CA LEU A 130 -22.21 -1.64 9.86
C LEU A 130 -23.66 -1.60 10.37
N LYS A 131 -24.38 -2.72 10.37
CA LYS A 131 -25.70 -2.80 11.03
C LYS A 131 -25.59 -2.95 12.54
N SER A 132 -24.44 -3.38 13.06
CA SER A 132 -24.19 -3.37 14.50
C SER A 132 -23.76 -1.97 14.95
N PRO A 133 -24.45 -1.39 15.96
CA PRO A 133 -24.03 -0.12 16.55
C PRO A 133 -22.67 -0.21 17.26
N LYS A 134 -22.20 -1.42 17.60
CA LYS A 134 -20.90 -1.65 18.25
C LYS A 134 -19.74 -1.72 17.28
N PHE A 135 -19.98 -1.95 15.98
CA PHE A 135 -18.90 -2.19 15.01
C PHE A 135 -18.00 -0.97 14.84
N ILE A 136 -18.58 0.21 14.59
CA ILE A 136 -17.81 1.45 14.44
C ILE A 136 -16.99 1.77 15.70
N PRO A 137 -17.61 1.82 16.92
CA PRO A 137 -16.84 2.03 18.16
C PRO A 137 -15.72 1.02 18.36
N PHE A 138 -15.94 -0.26 18.05
CA PHE A 138 -14.90 -1.28 18.11
C PHE A 138 -13.71 -0.94 17.19
N PHE A 139 -13.98 -0.63 15.93
CA PHE A 139 -12.92 -0.33 14.96
C PHE A 139 -12.18 0.97 15.32
N GLU A 140 -12.87 1.98 15.85
CA GLU A 140 -12.24 3.20 16.39
C GLU A 140 -11.22 2.87 17.50
N LYS A 141 -11.57 2.02 18.45
CA LYS A 141 -10.64 1.57 19.49
C LYS A 141 -9.41 0.84 18.90
N VAL A 142 -9.60 0.06 17.82
CA VAL A 142 -8.48 -0.57 17.10
C VAL A 142 -7.52 0.50 16.55
N LEU A 143 -8.06 1.56 15.96
CA LEU A 143 -7.27 2.67 15.42
C LEU A 143 -6.58 3.49 16.51
N GLU A 144 -7.29 3.85 17.57
CA GLU A 144 -6.78 4.63 18.71
C GLU A 144 -5.63 3.92 19.42
N ARG A 145 -5.77 2.61 19.64
CA ARG A 145 -4.76 1.77 20.28
C ARG A 145 -3.61 1.37 19.35
N ASN A 146 -3.66 1.79 18.09
CA ASN A 146 -2.69 1.42 17.05
C ASN A 146 -2.52 -0.11 16.89
N ILE A 147 -3.61 -0.87 17.05
CA ILE A 147 -3.60 -2.32 16.85
C ILE A 147 -3.39 -2.61 15.37
N PRO A 148 -2.35 -3.40 15.00
CA PRO A 148 -2.15 -3.79 13.62
C PRO A 148 -3.33 -4.56 13.07
N PHE A 149 -3.73 -4.27 11.83
CA PHE A 149 -4.87 -4.96 11.22
C PHE A 149 -4.70 -5.25 9.72
N MET A 150 -5.37 -6.30 9.27
CA MET A 150 -5.62 -6.61 7.87
C MET A 150 -7.13 -6.74 7.67
N ALA A 151 -7.70 -5.98 6.74
CA ALA A 151 -9.13 -6.07 6.50
C ALA A 151 -9.48 -5.94 5.02
N THR A 152 -10.61 -6.54 4.63
CA THR A 152 -11.23 -6.18 3.36
C THR A 152 -12.28 -5.10 3.59
N VAL A 153 -12.42 -4.19 2.61
CA VAL A 153 -13.34 -3.07 2.69
C VAL A 153 -14.17 -2.96 1.42
N GLY A 154 -15.49 -2.84 1.60
CA GLY A 154 -16.41 -2.62 0.49
C GLY A 154 -16.23 -1.25 -0.17
N LYS A 155 -16.61 -1.15 -1.46
CA LYS A 155 -16.61 0.11 -2.23
C LYS A 155 -17.83 1.02 -1.96
N GLY A 156 -18.69 0.67 -1.00
CA GLY A 156 -19.90 1.45 -0.69
C GLY A 156 -19.62 2.89 -0.23
N ASP A 157 -20.67 3.73 -0.30
CA ASP A 157 -20.59 5.17 -0.03
C ASP A 157 -20.83 5.54 1.44
N HIS A 158 -20.89 4.56 2.34
CA HIS A 158 -21.07 4.83 3.76
C HIS A 158 -19.90 5.68 4.29
N PRO A 159 -20.16 6.79 5.04
CA PRO A 159 -19.12 7.71 5.50
C PRO A 159 -17.95 7.03 6.22
N PHE A 160 -18.25 6.03 7.05
CA PHE A 160 -17.22 5.24 7.74
C PHE A 160 -16.32 4.48 6.76
N LEU A 161 -16.89 3.83 5.72
CA LEU A 161 -16.11 3.11 4.70
C LEU A 161 -15.23 4.05 3.88
N GLN A 162 -15.74 5.26 3.57
CA GLN A 162 -14.94 6.29 2.90
C GLN A 162 -13.78 6.72 3.80
N ARG A 163 -14.05 6.97 5.09
CA ARG A 163 -13.03 7.40 6.06
C ARG A 163 -11.92 6.36 6.24
N ILE A 164 -12.25 5.08 6.43
CA ILE A 164 -11.22 4.05 6.62
C ILE A 164 -10.37 3.83 5.38
N ARG A 165 -10.94 3.96 4.17
CA ARG A 165 -10.17 3.94 2.92
C ARG A 165 -9.21 5.13 2.78
N ASN A 166 -9.45 6.21 3.51
CA ASN A 166 -8.64 7.43 3.51
C ASN A 166 -7.71 7.56 4.72
N LEU A 167 -7.60 6.52 5.56
CA LEU A 167 -6.67 6.53 6.69
C LEU A 167 -5.23 6.73 6.21
N GLU A 168 -4.51 7.58 6.91
CA GLU A 168 -3.07 7.71 6.78
C GLU A 168 -2.36 6.46 7.32
N LYS A 169 -1.18 6.18 6.78
CA LYS A 169 -0.35 5.03 7.21
C LYS A 169 -1.05 3.66 7.12
N VAL A 170 -2.08 3.55 6.29
CA VAL A 170 -2.71 2.29 5.94
C VAL A 170 -2.45 1.99 4.47
N LEU A 171 -1.93 0.81 4.18
CA LEU A 171 -1.73 0.34 2.82
C LEU A 171 -3.09 -0.06 2.24
N LEU A 172 -3.53 0.63 1.19
CA LEU A 172 -4.78 0.28 0.49
C LEU A 172 -4.48 -0.26 -0.90
N CYS A 173 -4.87 -1.51 -1.14
CA CYS A 173 -4.69 -2.19 -2.43
C CYS A 173 -6.02 -2.59 -3.03
N GLU A 174 -6.14 -2.47 -4.36
CA GLU A 174 -7.30 -2.95 -5.08
C GLU A 174 -7.03 -4.31 -5.74
N VAL A 175 -7.84 -5.33 -5.41
CA VAL A 175 -7.78 -6.65 -6.03
C VAL A 175 -8.79 -6.76 -7.17
N THR A 176 -8.31 -7.23 -8.32
CA THR A 176 -9.10 -7.54 -9.52
C THR A 176 -8.84 -9.00 -9.93
N LEU A 177 -9.61 -9.50 -10.89
CA LEU A 177 -9.40 -10.84 -11.45
C LEU A 177 -8.04 -10.97 -12.14
N GLU A 178 -7.55 -9.87 -12.74
CA GLU A 178 -6.31 -9.84 -13.52
C GLU A 178 -5.06 -9.73 -12.62
N ASN A 179 -5.17 -9.08 -11.45
CA ASN A 179 -3.99 -8.83 -10.61
C ASN A 179 -3.88 -9.72 -9.38
N ARG A 180 -4.91 -10.48 -9.01
CA ARG A 180 -4.99 -11.21 -7.74
C ARG A 180 -3.82 -12.17 -7.48
N ASP A 181 -3.33 -12.84 -8.51
CA ASP A 181 -2.23 -13.81 -8.37
C ASP A 181 -0.89 -13.09 -8.16
N PHE A 182 -0.65 -12.02 -8.91
CA PHE A 182 0.49 -11.14 -8.69
C PHE A 182 0.41 -10.44 -7.31
N LEU A 183 -0.77 -10.00 -6.89
CA LEU A 183 -0.97 -9.27 -5.64
C LEU A 183 -0.69 -10.14 -4.40
N ARG A 184 -0.93 -11.46 -4.48
CA ARG A 184 -0.53 -12.41 -3.41
C ARG A 184 0.96 -12.33 -3.11
N GLU A 185 1.78 -12.47 -4.15
CA GLU A 185 3.24 -12.42 -4.05
C GLU A 185 3.73 -11.04 -3.60
N ARG A 186 3.20 -9.99 -4.20
CA ARG A 186 3.55 -8.62 -3.91
C ARG A 186 3.23 -8.24 -2.45
N LEU A 187 2.04 -8.57 -1.95
CA LEU A 187 1.66 -8.25 -0.57
C LEU A 187 2.43 -9.06 0.46
N LEU A 188 2.75 -10.31 0.15
CA LEU A 188 3.56 -11.10 1.05
C LEU A 188 4.94 -10.46 1.32
N LEU A 189 5.52 -9.79 0.32
CA LEU A 189 6.78 -9.05 0.47
C LEU A 189 6.68 -7.83 1.41
N GLU A 190 5.50 -7.32 1.69
CA GLU A 190 5.33 -6.28 2.72
C GLU A 190 5.60 -6.81 4.14
N PHE A 191 5.47 -8.10 4.35
CA PHE A 191 5.62 -8.75 5.65
C PHE A 191 6.95 -9.48 5.79
N ILE A 192 7.34 -10.23 4.77
CA ILE A 192 8.46 -11.20 4.79
C ILE A 192 9.32 -11.08 3.54
N ARG A 193 10.15 -10.06 3.45
CA ARG A 193 11.18 -9.99 2.40
C ARG A 193 12.56 -9.94 3.02
N PRO A 194 13.53 -10.75 2.54
CA PRO A 194 14.91 -10.70 3.03
C PRO A 194 15.69 -9.47 2.52
N GLY A 195 15.37 -9.00 1.31
CA GLY A 195 16.02 -7.85 0.68
C GLY A 195 15.50 -6.50 1.17
N LEU A 196 16.20 -5.44 0.79
CA LEU A 196 15.89 -4.04 1.13
C LEU A 196 15.67 -3.22 -0.13
N LEU A 197 14.69 -2.32 -0.09
CA LEU A 197 14.38 -1.36 -1.15
C LEU A 197 14.61 0.06 -0.65
N VAL A 198 15.64 0.70 -1.18
CA VAL A 198 15.99 2.10 -0.91
C VAL A 198 15.73 2.94 -2.15
N VAL A 199 15.07 4.06 -2.01
CA VAL A 199 14.75 4.93 -3.13
C VAL A 199 15.27 6.35 -2.90
N LEU A 200 15.89 6.93 -3.91
CA LEU A 200 16.37 8.31 -3.90
C LEU A 200 15.29 9.19 -4.52
N GLU A 201 14.76 10.11 -3.74
CA GLU A 201 13.62 10.97 -4.11
C GLU A 201 13.93 12.45 -3.94
N GLY A 202 13.15 13.31 -4.56
CA GLY A 202 13.29 14.77 -4.52
C GLY A 202 13.00 15.41 -5.87
N ILE A 203 12.94 16.74 -5.90
CA ILE A 203 12.65 17.53 -7.11
C ILE A 203 13.76 17.41 -8.16
N ASP A 204 13.47 17.85 -9.39
CA ASP A 204 14.49 17.94 -10.44
C ASP A 204 15.59 18.94 -10.04
N GLY A 205 16.84 18.63 -10.40
CA GLY A 205 17.99 19.45 -10.01
C GLY A 205 18.60 19.11 -8.64
N ALA A 206 17.97 18.24 -7.82
CA ALA A 206 18.46 17.88 -6.48
C ALA A 206 19.72 17.00 -6.46
N GLY A 207 20.19 16.49 -7.61
CA GLY A 207 21.44 15.74 -7.66
C GLY A 207 21.32 14.22 -7.48
N LYS A 208 20.10 13.66 -7.35
CA LYS A 208 19.83 12.23 -7.17
C LYS A 208 20.59 11.33 -8.16
N THR A 209 20.44 11.58 -9.45
CA THR A 209 21.07 10.78 -10.51
C THR A 209 22.60 10.82 -10.44
N THR A 210 23.18 11.95 -10.05
CA THR A 210 24.63 12.08 -9.86
C THR A 210 25.11 11.19 -8.73
N VAL A 211 24.44 11.26 -7.58
CA VAL A 211 24.76 10.43 -6.40
C VAL A 211 24.49 8.95 -6.71
N HIS A 212 23.36 8.61 -7.35
CA HIS A 212 23.04 7.25 -7.74
C HIS A 212 24.12 6.62 -8.64
N LYS A 213 24.58 7.34 -9.67
CA LYS A 213 25.64 6.86 -10.55
C LYS A 213 26.97 6.68 -9.82
N ALA A 214 27.33 7.62 -8.94
CA ALA A 214 28.57 7.53 -8.16
C ALA A 214 28.53 6.35 -7.17
N LEU A 215 27.39 6.11 -6.52
CA LEU A 215 27.16 4.93 -5.68
C LEU A 215 27.27 3.63 -6.47
N ALA A 216 26.64 3.58 -7.67
CA ALA A 216 26.69 2.42 -8.55
C ALA A 216 28.11 2.09 -8.97
N GLU A 217 28.93 3.09 -9.30
CA GLU A 217 30.34 2.89 -9.64
C GLU A 217 31.15 2.44 -8.41
N ARG A 218 30.95 3.07 -7.25
CA ARG A 218 31.67 2.74 -6.02
C ARG A 218 31.38 1.33 -5.51
N LEU A 219 30.16 0.82 -5.77
CA LEU A 219 29.69 -0.47 -5.26
C LEU A 219 29.52 -1.54 -6.36
N LYS A 220 30.00 -1.30 -7.58
CA LYS A 220 29.79 -2.17 -8.75
C LYS A 220 30.23 -3.62 -8.58
N ASN A 221 31.18 -3.88 -7.68
CA ASN A 221 31.70 -5.23 -7.43
C ASN A 221 30.93 -5.99 -6.35
N ASN A 222 29.87 -5.40 -5.76
CA ASN A 222 29.07 -6.07 -4.74
C ASN A 222 27.83 -6.74 -5.40
N PRO A 223 27.80 -8.08 -5.54
CA PRO A 223 26.71 -8.79 -6.21
C PRO A 223 25.37 -8.74 -5.44
N ASN A 224 25.40 -8.31 -4.17
CA ASN A 224 24.22 -8.19 -3.32
C ASN A 224 23.54 -6.83 -3.44
N ILE A 225 24.04 -5.93 -4.29
CA ILE A 225 23.45 -4.61 -4.50
C ILE A 225 23.02 -4.47 -5.96
N VAL A 226 21.79 -4.02 -6.17
CA VAL A 226 21.20 -3.77 -7.49
C VAL A 226 20.87 -2.30 -7.61
N PHE A 227 21.41 -1.65 -8.61
CA PHE A 227 21.10 -0.27 -8.97
C PHE A 227 20.14 -0.23 -10.17
N SER A 228 19.07 0.55 -10.04
CA SER A 228 18.16 0.79 -11.16
C SER A 228 17.49 2.17 -11.03
N TYR A 229 16.61 2.51 -11.95
CA TYR A 229 15.98 3.83 -12.01
C TYR A 229 14.65 3.77 -12.75
N GLU A 230 13.82 4.78 -12.56
CA GLU A 230 12.58 4.98 -13.28
C GLU A 230 12.49 6.42 -13.85
N PRO A 231 12.03 6.59 -15.12
CA PRO A 231 11.57 5.54 -16.06
C PRO A 231 12.70 4.63 -16.54
N THR A 232 12.42 3.33 -16.67
CA THR A 232 13.41 2.31 -17.05
C THR A 232 13.82 2.38 -18.53
N ASN A 233 14.78 1.54 -18.94
CA ASN A 233 15.10 1.35 -20.35
C ASN A 233 14.20 0.31 -21.05
N GLY A 234 13.16 -0.19 -20.37
CA GLY A 234 12.15 -1.08 -20.94
C GLY A 234 11.30 -0.42 -22.02
N ALA A 235 10.40 -1.18 -22.60
CA ALA A 235 9.57 -0.71 -23.71
C ALA A 235 8.69 0.50 -23.33
N TYR A 236 8.07 0.44 -22.14
CA TYR A 236 7.23 1.55 -21.65
C TYR A 236 8.05 2.75 -21.22
N GLY A 237 9.20 2.56 -20.56
CA GLY A 237 10.07 3.65 -20.14
C GLY A 237 10.67 4.42 -21.32
N LYS A 238 11.03 3.75 -22.43
CA LYS A 238 11.45 4.42 -23.68
C LYS A 238 10.33 5.29 -24.24
N LYS A 239 9.11 4.73 -24.41
CA LYS A 239 7.94 5.48 -24.89
C LYS A 239 7.62 6.67 -23.99
N LEU A 240 7.77 6.51 -22.66
CA LEU A 240 7.54 7.58 -21.71
C LEU A 240 8.55 8.71 -21.85
N ARG A 241 9.85 8.41 -22.02
CA ARG A 241 10.89 9.43 -22.27
C ARG A 241 10.66 10.19 -23.57
N GLU A 242 10.22 9.51 -24.63
CA GLU A 242 9.82 10.14 -25.89
C GLU A 242 8.61 11.07 -25.69
N ALA A 243 7.59 10.60 -24.98
CA ALA A 243 6.39 11.40 -24.65
C ALA A 243 6.73 12.65 -23.83
N LEU A 244 7.67 12.55 -22.87
CA LEU A 244 8.12 13.67 -22.05
C LEU A 244 8.93 14.71 -22.86
N LYS A 245 9.68 14.26 -23.88
CA LYS A 245 10.43 15.16 -24.78
C LYS A 245 9.53 15.93 -25.74
N ASN A 246 8.49 15.28 -26.24
CA ASN A 246 7.63 15.82 -27.30
C ASN A 246 6.54 16.79 -26.79
N GLY A 247 6.37 16.97 -25.48
CA GLY A 247 5.50 17.98 -24.84
C GLY A 247 3.98 17.78 -24.99
N ASN A 248 3.50 17.26 -26.11
CA ASN A 248 2.07 17.17 -26.49
C ASN A 248 1.42 15.80 -26.20
N PHE A 249 1.84 15.13 -25.15
CA PHE A 249 1.28 13.82 -24.82
C PHE A 249 0.26 13.93 -23.66
N PRO A 250 -0.98 13.40 -23.82
CA PRO A 250 -2.01 13.50 -22.79
C PRO A 250 -1.52 12.96 -21.42
N LYS A 251 -1.85 13.69 -20.36
CA LYS A 251 -1.38 13.36 -19.00
C LYS A 251 -1.82 11.96 -18.55
N GLU A 252 -3.03 11.53 -18.94
CA GLU A 252 -3.57 10.20 -18.62
C GLU A 252 -2.77 9.09 -19.30
N LYS A 253 -2.34 9.30 -20.55
CA LYS A 253 -1.47 8.36 -21.27
C LYS A 253 -0.06 8.32 -20.67
N ARG A 254 0.47 9.48 -20.19
CA ARG A 254 1.74 9.50 -19.45
C ARG A 254 1.65 8.71 -18.15
N LEU A 255 0.60 8.94 -17.36
CA LEU A 255 0.35 8.16 -16.13
C LEU A 255 0.26 6.66 -16.44
N PHE A 256 -0.49 6.27 -17.46
CA PHE A 256 -0.56 4.86 -17.89
C PHE A 256 0.83 4.29 -18.19
N LEU A 257 1.69 5.02 -18.90
CA LEU A 257 3.05 4.57 -19.20
C LEU A 257 3.91 4.45 -17.95
N PHE A 258 3.81 5.38 -16.99
CA PHE A 258 4.49 5.28 -15.68
C PHE A 258 4.07 4.00 -14.93
N ILE A 259 2.79 3.71 -14.87
CA ILE A 259 2.26 2.52 -14.19
C ILE A 259 2.72 1.23 -14.90
N LYS A 260 2.72 1.20 -16.24
CA LYS A 260 3.16 0.02 -17.01
C LYS A 260 4.66 -0.21 -16.90
N ASP A 261 5.48 0.84 -17.00
CA ASP A 261 6.94 0.77 -16.83
C ASP A 261 7.29 0.23 -15.44
N ARG A 262 6.65 0.76 -14.40
CA ARG A 262 6.83 0.30 -13.02
C ARG A 262 6.40 -1.14 -12.82
N LEU A 263 5.26 -1.56 -13.35
CA LEU A 263 4.80 -2.95 -13.23
C LEU A 263 5.79 -3.93 -13.87
N GLU A 264 6.33 -3.58 -15.04
CA GLU A 264 7.38 -4.36 -15.70
C GLU A 264 8.65 -4.41 -14.85
N HIS A 265 9.12 -3.26 -14.35
CA HIS A 265 10.29 -3.13 -13.50
C HIS A 265 10.14 -3.92 -12.17
N VAL A 266 8.99 -3.82 -11.52
CA VAL A 266 8.70 -4.55 -10.29
C VAL A 266 8.74 -6.05 -10.51
N LYS A 267 8.14 -6.55 -11.60
CA LYS A 267 8.09 -7.98 -11.91
C LYS A 267 9.44 -8.55 -12.34
N SER A 268 10.17 -7.80 -13.15
CA SER A 268 11.41 -8.31 -13.80
C SER A 268 12.66 -8.12 -12.95
N LEU A 269 12.71 -7.11 -12.08
CA LEU A 269 13.91 -6.78 -11.32
C LEU A 269 13.65 -6.66 -9.81
N ILE A 270 12.69 -5.84 -9.38
CA ILE A 270 12.59 -5.47 -7.96
C ILE A 270 12.18 -6.69 -7.11
N ILE A 271 11.07 -7.36 -7.43
CA ILE A 271 10.59 -8.53 -6.66
C ILE A 271 11.63 -9.66 -6.64
N PRO A 272 12.22 -10.08 -7.78
CA PRO A 272 13.26 -11.10 -7.78
C PRO A 272 14.45 -10.73 -6.86
N SER A 273 14.99 -9.52 -7.01
CA SER A 273 16.11 -9.06 -6.19
C SER A 273 15.80 -9.03 -4.69
N LEU A 274 14.60 -8.57 -4.31
CA LEU A 274 14.18 -8.54 -2.91
C LEU A 274 14.01 -9.96 -2.32
N LYS A 275 13.57 -10.92 -3.11
CA LYS A 275 13.48 -12.34 -2.71
C LYS A 275 14.85 -12.98 -2.52
N GLU A 276 15.82 -12.59 -3.33
CA GLU A 276 17.21 -13.04 -3.22
C GLU A 276 17.97 -12.37 -2.06
N GLY A 277 17.33 -11.49 -1.30
CA GLY A 277 17.96 -10.81 -0.16
C GLY A 277 18.83 -9.62 -0.57
N LYS A 278 18.74 -9.15 -1.81
CA LYS A 278 19.56 -8.04 -2.31
C LYS A 278 19.08 -6.68 -1.80
N LEU A 279 20.00 -5.75 -1.72
CA LEU A 279 19.73 -4.33 -1.57
C LEU A 279 19.46 -3.73 -2.94
N VAL A 280 18.24 -3.20 -3.15
CA VAL A 280 17.86 -2.50 -4.36
C VAL A 280 17.88 -1.00 -4.10
N ILE A 281 18.67 -0.24 -4.87
CA ILE A 281 18.75 1.22 -4.78
C ILE A 281 18.23 1.83 -6.09
N LEU A 282 17.16 2.62 -5.98
CA LEU A 282 16.50 3.22 -7.14
C LEU A 282 16.70 4.75 -7.19
N ASP A 283 17.03 5.28 -8.37
CA ASP A 283 16.84 6.70 -8.68
C ASP A 283 15.41 6.90 -9.14
N ARG A 284 14.56 7.45 -8.29
CA ARG A 284 13.11 7.60 -8.41
C ARG A 284 12.33 6.30 -8.31
N TYR A 285 11.13 6.44 -7.79
CA TYR A 285 10.13 5.37 -7.70
C TYR A 285 8.73 5.96 -7.70
N TYR A 286 7.73 5.26 -7.15
CA TYR A 286 6.38 5.77 -7.15
C TYR A 286 6.13 7.05 -6.33
N PRO A 287 6.90 7.43 -5.29
CA PRO A 287 6.77 8.75 -4.70
C PRO A 287 6.93 9.88 -5.72
N SER A 288 7.91 9.77 -6.65
CA SER A 288 8.04 10.70 -7.77
C SER A 288 6.76 10.78 -8.61
N THR A 289 6.14 9.64 -8.97
CA THR A 289 4.91 9.64 -9.76
C THR A 289 3.78 10.37 -9.02
N ILE A 290 3.62 10.13 -7.72
CA ILE A 290 2.56 10.78 -6.94
C ILE A 290 2.81 12.31 -6.85
N ALA A 291 4.06 12.72 -6.57
CA ALA A 291 4.40 14.13 -6.46
C ALA A 291 4.21 14.89 -7.80
N TYR A 292 4.70 14.33 -8.90
CA TYR A 292 4.68 14.97 -10.21
C TYR A 292 3.30 14.94 -10.87
N GLN A 293 2.61 13.80 -10.90
CA GLN A 293 1.28 13.69 -11.49
C GLN A 293 0.21 14.36 -10.60
N GLY A 294 0.40 14.38 -9.28
CA GLY A 294 -0.42 15.18 -8.38
C GLY A 294 -0.34 16.67 -8.70
N ALA A 295 0.86 17.20 -9.05
CA ALA A 295 1.02 18.58 -9.51
C ALA A 295 0.36 18.83 -10.89
N GLU A 296 0.06 17.78 -11.66
CA GLU A 296 -0.72 17.84 -12.91
C GLU A 296 -2.23 17.69 -12.70
N GLY A 297 -2.70 17.63 -11.43
CA GLY A 297 -4.12 17.60 -11.07
C GLY A 297 -4.75 16.21 -11.00
N PHE A 298 -3.95 15.15 -10.89
CA PHE A 298 -4.47 13.83 -10.51
C PHE A 298 -4.75 13.76 -9.00
N ASP A 299 -5.76 12.98 -8.62
CA ASP A 299 -6.06 12.75 -7.22
C ASP A 299 -4.92 11.99 -6.52
N PHE A 300 -4.48 12.54 -5.39
CA PHE A 300 -3.35 11.99 -4.63
C PHE A 300 -3.61 10.56 -4.14
N LYS A 301 -4.83 10.28 -3.68
CA LYS A 301 -5.20 8.98 -3.14
C LYS A 301 -5.33 7.93 -4.23
N GLU A 302 -5.88 8.31 -5.37
CA GLU A 302 -5.94 7.42 -6.54
C GLU A 302 -4.54 7.05 -7.03
N LEU A 303 -3.63 8.03 -7.13
CA LEU A 303 -2.23 7.77 -7.48
C LEU A 303 -1.56 6.82 -6.48
N LEU A 304 -1.81 7.00 -5.19
CA LEU A 304 -1.25 6.16 -4.14
C LEU A 304 -1.74 4.71 -4.28
N ILE A 305 -3.06 4.50 -4.42
CA ILE A 305 -3.66 3.17 -4.59
C ILE A 305 -3.13 2.47 -5.84
N LEU A 306 -3.09 3.17 -6.97
CA LEU A 306 -2.59 2.63 -8.23
C LEU A 306 -1.15 2.11 -8.08
N ASN A 307 -0.30 2.89 -7.44
CA ASN A 307 1.10 2.54 -7.27
C ASN A 307 1.31 1.48 -6.19
N GLU A 308 0.71 1.63 -5.02
CA GLU A 308 0.85 0.68 -3.90
C GLU A 308 0.20 -0.67 -4.19
N THR A 309 -0.74 -0.76 -5.13
CA THR A 309 -1.26 -2.03 -5.61
C THR A 309 -0.20 -2.85 -6.36
N ILE A 310 0.66 -2.20 -7.14
CA ILE A 310 1.62 -2.89 -8.00
C ILE A 310 3.06 -2.91 -7.48
N ALA A 311 3.41 -2.02 -6.57
CA ALA A 311 4.79 -1.72 -6.19
C ALA A 311 5.01 -1.91 -4.68
N PRO A 312 6.05 -2.68 -4.26
CA PRO A 312 6.41 -2.82 -2.85
C PRO A 312 6.75 -1.48 -2.21
N THR A 313 6.35 -1.32 -0.96
CA THR A 313 6.69 -0.12 -0.18
C THR A 313 8.22 -0.04 0.03
N PRO A 314 8.88 1.10 -0.22
CA PRO A 314 10.29 1.28 0.12
C PRO A 314 10.56 1.07 1.61
N ASP A 315 11.68 0.43 1.95
CA ASP A 315 12.17 0.34 3.33
C ASP A 315 12.72 1.68 3.82
N LEU A 316 13.28 2.45 2.89
CA LEU A 316 13.82 3.77 3.15
C LEU A 316 13.67 4.67 1.93
N VAL A 317 13.15 5.85 2.13
CA VAL A 317 13.19 6.96 1.18
C VAL A 317 14.29 7.93 1.60
N ILE A 318 15.29 8.13 0.76
CA ILE A 318 16.29 9.18 0.95
C ILE A 318 15.83 10.38 0.14
N TYR A 319 15.35 11.39 0.83
CA TYR A 319 14.82 12.60 0.21
C TYR A 319 15.92 13.67 0.13
N PHE A 320 16.26 14.04 -1.10
CA PHE A 320 17.21 15.10 -1.42
C PHE A 320 16.49 16.45 -1.32
N ASP A 321 16.63 17.06 -0.16
CA ASP A 321 16.00 18.33 0.17
C ASP A 321 16.78 19.48 -0.49
N LEU A 322 16.13 20.17 -1.43
CA LEU A 322 16.72 21.27 -2.18
C LEU A 322 15.71 22.41 -2.30
N PRO A 323 16.08 23.65 -1.96
CA PRO A 323 15.25 24.82 -2.24
C PRO A 323 14.91 24.92 -3.72
N VAL A 324 13.65 25.26 -4.02
CA VAL A 324 13.14 25.30 -5.40
C VAL A 324 13.91 26.28 -6.26
N GLU A 325 14.29 27.42 -5.68
CA GLU A 325 15.07 28.47 -6.36
C GLU A 325 16.44 27.96 -6.84
N VAL A 326 17.09 27.14 -6.01
CA VAL A 326 18.37 26.52 -6.35
C VAL A 326 18.19 25.44 -7.42
N ALA A 327 17.09 24.66 -7.33
CA ALA A 327 16.74 23.69 -8.34
C ALA A 327 16.53 24.36 -9.72
N VAL A 328 15.76 25.43 -9.77
CA VAL A 328 15.52 26.23 -10.97
C VAL A 328 16.84 26.75 -11.57
N LYS A 329 17.73 27.31 -10.72
CA LYS A 329 19.06 27.76 -11.16
C LYS A 329 19.88 26.64 -11.80
N ARG A 330 19.98 25.49 -11.12
CA ARG A 330 20.71 24.31 -11.64
C ARG A 330 20.13 23.77 -12.95
N LEU A 331 18.80 23.84 -13.12
CA LEU A 331 18.14 23.41 -14.36
C LEU A 331 18.38 24.38 -15.52
N LYS A 332 18.44 25.70 -15.27
CA LYS A 332 18.81 26.72 -16.26
C LYS A 332 20.23 26.52 -16.77
N GLU A 333 21.18 26.30 -15.88
CA GLU A 333 22.60 26.08 -16.21
C GLU A 333 22.82 24.82 -17.09
N ARG A 334 21.88 23.87 -17.08
CA ARG A 334 21.87 22.66 -17.93
C ARG A 334 21.23 22.85 -19.31
N GLY A 335 20.86 24.08 -19.71
CA GLY A 335 20.32 24.38 -21.03
C GLY A 335 18.84 24.03 -21.25
N ASN A 336 18.05 23.92 -20.18
CA ASN A 336 16.62 23.68 -20.28
C ASN A 336 15.85 25.02 -20.46
N GLU A 337 15.69 25.48 -21.72
CA GLU A 337 15.05 26.76 -22.11
C GLU A 337 13.51 26.73 -22.18
N PHE A 338 12.77 26.24 -21.20
CA PHE A 338 11.31 26.43 -21.21
C PHE A 338 10.88 27.57 -20.28
N SER A 339 9.64 28.09 -20.45
CA SER A 339 9.13 29.23 -19.67
C SER A 339 9.41 29.02 -18.17
N ILE A 340 10.21 29.93 -17.63
CA ILE A 340 10.85 29.78 -16.32
C ILE A 340 9.79 29.77 -15.19
N PHE A 341 8.76 30.62 -15.32
CA PHE A 341 7.71 30.79 -14.33
C PHE A 341 6.80 29.56 -14.20
N GLU A 342 6.34 28.95 -15.31
CA GLU A 342 5.50 27.75 -15.27
C GLU A 342 6.22 26.55 -14.67
N LYS A 343 7.55 26.44 -14.89
CA LYS A 343 8.38 25.39 -14.29
C LYS A 343 8.60 25.59 -12.80
N GLU A 344 8.80 26.82 -12.35
CA GLU A 344 8.99 27.16 -10.95
C GLU A 344 7.71 26.86 -10.15
N GLU A 345 6.55 27.34 -10.59
CA GLU A 345 5.26 27.02 -9.96
C GLU A 345 5.00 25.51 -9.92
N LYS A 346 5.35 24.80 -11.00
CA LYS A 346 5.20 23.33 -11.03
C LYS A 346 6.14 22.66 -10.04
N LEU A 347 7.40 23.10 -9.91
CA LEU A 347 8.36 22.56 -8.95
C LEU A 347 7.93 22.84 -7.51
N VAL A 348 7.37 24.01 -7.22
CA VAL A 348 6.79 24.32 -5.90
C VAL A 348 5.69 23.33 -5.56
N ARG A 349 4.71 23.12 -6.46
CA ARG A 349 3.64 22.14 -6.25
C ARG A 349 4.15 20.73 -6.07
N ILE A 350 5.20 20.33 -6.81
CA ILE A 350 5.84 19.01 -6.65
C ILE A 350 6.49 18.89 -5.27
N ALA A 351 7.22 19.93 -4.81
CA ALA A 351 7.82 19.95 -3.49
C ALA A 351 6.76 19.84 -2.37
N GLU A 352 5.67 20.61 -2.48
CA GLU A 352 4.52 20.53 -1.56
C GLU A 352 3.89 19.13 -1.53
N ASN A 353 3.78 18.47 -2.69
CA ASN A 353 3.26 17.11 -2.77
C ASN A 353 4.21 16.10 -2.13
N TYR A 354 5.53 16.29 -2.23
CA TYR A 354 6.49 15.48 -1.48
C TYR A 354 6.30 15.67 0.03
N GLU A 355 6.13 16.91 0.52
CA GLU A 355 5.90 17.15 1.95
C GLU A 355 4.66 16.42 2.49
N LYS A 356 3.58 16.35 1.71
CA LYS A 356 2.38 15.57 2.05
C LYS A 356 2.62 14.05 2.01
N LEU A 357 3.52 13.61 1.14
CA LEU A 357 3.76 12.20 0.87
C LEU A 357 4.78 11.58 1.83
N LEU A 358 5.84 12.31 2.18
CA LEU A 358 6.96 11.81 2.99
C LEU A 358 6.53 11.20 4.34
N PRO A 359 5.53 11.73 5.07
CA PRO A 359 5.04 11.12 6.32
C PRO A 359 4.50 9.69 6.16
N LEU A 360 4.20 9.26 4.92
CA LEU A 360 3.74 7.90 4.63
C LEU A 360 4.87 6.88 4.54
N PHE A 361 6.13 7.31 4.60
CA PHE A 361 7.33 6.48 4.47
C PHE A 361 8.29 6.66 5.65
N LYS A 362 9.21 5.72 5.77
CA LYS A 362 10.42 5.94 6.56
C LYS A 362 11.36 6.79 5.71
N VAL A 363 11.66 8.00 6.17
CA VAL A 363 12.39 9.00 5.39
C VAL A 363 13.68 9.42 6.11
N GLN A 364 14.75 9.51 5.35
CA GLN A 364 15.95 10.24 5.69
C GLN A 364 16.06 11.44 4.76
N ARG A 365 16.04 12.66 5.31
CA ARG A 365 16.32 13.88 4.55
C ARG A 365 17.81 14.09 4.49
N VAL A 366 18.33 14.46 3.31
CA VAL A 366 19.71 14.86 3.08
C VAL A 366 19.72 16.25 2.47
N ASP A 367 20.59 17.13 2.98
CA ASP A 367 20.76 18.48 2.46
C ASP A 367 21.45 18.45 1.08
N ALA A 368 20.68 18.63 0.02
CA ALA A 368 21.15 18.57 -1.36
C ALA A 368 21.98 19.80 -1.81
N LEU A 369 22.26 20.75 -0.90
CA LEU A 369 23.25 21.81 -1.11
C LEU A 369 24.68 21.34 -0.87
N GLN A 370 24.85 20.24 -0.15
CA GLN A 370 26.17 19.69 0.16
C GLN A 370 26.92 19.19 -1.07
N PRO A 371 28.26 19.12 -1.03
CA PRO A 371 29.06 18.48 -2.06
C PRO A 371 28.67 17.01 -2.28
N VAL A 372 28.78 16.55 -3.52
CA VAL A 372 28.35 15.20 -3.94
C VAL A 372 29.00 14.10 -3.09
N ASP A 373 30.30 14.23 -2.76
CA ASP A 373 31.01 13.23 -1.95
C ASP A 373 30.41 13.08 -0.54
N LYS A 374 30.02 14.19 0.09
CA LYS A 374 29.33 14.15 1.38
C LYS A 374 27.94 13.49 1.28
N LEU A 375 27.19 13.79 0.21
CA LEU A 375 25.92 13.15 -0.04
C LEU A 375 26.05 11.64 -0.24
N ILE A 376 27.10 11.20 -0.93
CA ILE A 376 27.39 9.76 -1.12
C ILE A 376 27.65 9.10 0.23
N ASP A 377 28.52 9.70 1.07
CA ASP A 377 28.85 9.15 2.39
C ASP A 377 27.64 9.14 3.33
N GLU A 378 26.80 10.16 3.28
CA GLU A 378 25.56 10.23 4.06
C GLU A 378 24.56 9.14 3.61
N VAL A 379 24.37 8.96 2.31
CA VAL A 379 23.51 7.88 1.76
C VAL A 379 24.05 6.51 2.18
N LEU A 380 25.36 6.28 2.07
CA LEU A 380 25.99 5.02 2.48
C LEU A 380 25.83 4.75 3.98
N SER A 381 25.98 5.75 4.83
CA SER A 381 25.81 5.60 6.28
C SER A 381 24.36 5.20 6.61
N ASN A 382 23.39 5.83 5.97
CA ASN A 382 21.97 5.51 6.16
C ASN A 382 21.61 4.10 5.67
N VAL A 383 22.22 3.63 4.60
CA VAL A 383 21.98 2.27 4.06
C VAL A 383 22.65 1.20 4.91
N ARG A 384 23.80 1.46 5.54
CA ARG A 384 24.51 0.51 6.43
C ARG A 384 23.81 0.26 7.76
N LEU A 385 22.91 1.12 8.18
CA LEU A 385 22.10 0.97 9.39
C LEU A 385 20.98 -0.08 9.27
N TYR A 386 20.82 -0.68 8.11
CA TYR A 386 19.84 -1.72 7.76
C TYR A 386 20.53 -3.01 7.29
#